data_cdf385587691049d7f08978e8c4073c6
#
_entry.id   cdf385587691049d7f08978e8c4073c6
#
_cell.length_a   1.000
_cell.length_b   1.000
_cell.length_c   1.000
_cell.angle_alpha   90.00
_cell.angle_beta   90.00
_cell.angle_gamma   90.00
#
_symmetry.space_group_name_H-M   'P 1'
#
loop_
_entity.id
_entity.type
_entity.pdbx_description
1 polymer ?
#
loop_
_entity_poly.entity_id
_entity_poly.type
_entity_poly.pdbx_seq_one_letter_code
_entity_poly.pdbx_strand_id
1 'polypeptide(L)'
;LLFYQSPLYSKNKTLKDFNTHHLSSYFSGIVAYDNNDSSQALKFFQSSKYLIKQNNSYLENYIHTLVLEGKIQHATNEIKQNLTKENSNFFEAHLVLALDSLQKKKYKKSKEHLQKSYEFINNDRLSLIIVETLRQYLNVFEENKISNIKNKFGNFSFINEVFQRCYLNDKNTKTYFKNVLNSQKDTDYTRYIFFYLNYLIENDEYEEAKNISDNLDYINSSLIISQGKKWIDDKKLDEFKKIFSCGNATDIVGEF
;
A
#
# COMPACT_ATOMS: atom_id res chain seq x y z
N LEU A 1 15.62 68.71 17.20
CA LEU A 1 15.08 67.50 16.57
C LEU A 1 14.75 66.52 17.66
N LEU A 2 13.47 66.45 18.04
CA LEU A 2 12.93 65.51 19.02
C LEU A 2 12.56 64.22 18.26
N PHE A 3 13.26 63.08 18.52
CA PHE A 3 12.89 61.78 18.04
C PHE A 3 11.74 61.23 18.91
N TYR A 4 10.54 61.20 18.35
CA TYR A 4 9.43 60.46 18.91
C TYR A 4 9.67 58.95 18.61
N GLN A 5 10.10 58.20 19.62
CA GLN A 5 10.05 56.73 19.58
C GLN A 5 8.64 56.31 19.94
N SER A 6 7.86 55.88 18.95
CA SER A 6 6.61 55.20 19.20
C SER A 6 6.89 53.81 19.80
N PRO A 7 6.32 53.44 20.95
CA PRO A 7 6.49 52.10 21.49
C PRO A 7 5.83 51.10 20.53
N LEU A 8 6.61 50.16 20.02
CA LEU A 8 6.12 48.98 19.32
C LEU A 8 5.34 48.12 20.32
N TYR A 9 4.04 48.32 20.38
CA TYR A 9 3.14 47.40 21.04
C TYR A 9 3.06 46.11 20.18
N SER A 10 3.91 45.12 20.50
CA SER A 10 3.66 43.77 20.13
C SER A 10 2.32 43.35 20.76
N LYS A 11 1.30 43.17 19.96
CA LYS A 11 0.06 42.57 20.39
C LYS A 11 0.42 41.14 20.87
N ASN A 12 0.61 40.95 22.16
CA ASN A 12 0.66 39.66 22.79
C ASN A 12 -0.68 38.98 22.52
N LYS A 13 -0.80 38.29 21.37
CA LYS A 13 -1.73 37.14 21.27
C LYS A 13 -1.31 36.22 22.42
N THR A 14 -2.14 36.13 23.41
CA THR A 14 -1.93 35.28 24.57
C THR A 14 -1.57 33.90 24.09
N LEU A 15 -0.30 33.52 24.22
CA LEU A 15 0.25 32.15 24.07
C LEU A 15 -0.33 31.21 25.15
N LYS A 16 -1.64 31.33 25.44
CA LYS A 16 -2.30 30.57 26.51
C LYS A 16 -2.33 29.05 26.24
N ASP A 17 -2.04 28.61 25.01
CA ASP A 17 -2.15 27.19 24.64
C ASP A 17 -0.85 26.60 24.08
N PHE A 18 0.27 27.32 24.13
CA PHE A 18 1.56 26.81 23.65
C PHE A 18 2.25 26.00 24.75
N ASN A 19 2.07 24.66 24.71
CA ASN A 19 2.80 23.77 25.59
C ASN A 19 4.09 23.31 24.91
N THR A 20 5.24 23.80 25.41
CA THR A 20 6.57 23.43 24.93
C THR A 20 6.82 21.91 24.96
N HIS A 21 6.19 21.19 25.89
CA HIS A 21 6.28 19.73 25.97
C HIS A 21 5.68 19.05 24.73
N HIS A 22 4.55 19.51 24.21
CA HIS A 22 3.96 18.94 23.00
C HIS A 22 4.84 19.16 21.77
N LEU A 23 5.45 20.34 21.67
CA LEU A 23 6.36 20.64 20.57
C LEU A 23 7.64 19.82 20.66
N SER A 24 8.23 19.70 21.84
CA SER A 24 9.40 18.85 22.09
C SER A 24 9.10 17.38 21.73
N SER A 25 7.95 16.86 22.19
CA SER A 25 7.52 15.49 21.86
C SER A 25 7.33 15.32 20.34
N TYR A 26 6.75 16.31 19.65
CA TYR A 26 6.57 16.23 18.20
C TYR A 26 7.93 16.14 17.47
N PHE A 27 8.89 16.99 17.80
CA PHE A 27 10.24 16.92 17.20
C PHE A 27 10.96 15.62 17.56
N SER A 28 10.82 15.12 18.78
CA SER A 28 11.34 13.81 19.16
C SER A 28 10.71 12.68 18.32
N GLY A 29 9.42 12.82 18.02
CA GLY A 29 8.71 11.91 17.11
C GLY A 29 9.27 11.92 15.70
N ILE A 30 9.56 13.10 15.14
CA ILE A 30 10.20 13.23 13.82
C ILE A 30 11.58 12.57 13.83
N VAL A 31 12.41 12.88 14.81
CA VAL A 31 13.76 12.29 14.92
C VAL A 31 13.71 10.77 15.04
N ALA A 32 12.79 10.22 15.84
CA ALA A 32 12.62 8.77 15.95
C ALA A 32 12.15 8.15 14.62
N TYR A 33 11.22 8.81 13.93
CA TYR A 33 10.73 8.39 12.62
C TYR A 33 11.85 8.34 11.57
N ASP A 34 12.66 9.40 11.48
CA ASP A 34 13.80 9.49 10.55
C ASP A 34 14.89 8.43 10.85
N ASN A 35 15.00 8.01 12.11
CA ASN A 35 15.85 6.92 12.54
C ASN A 35 15.23 5.51 12.37
N ASN A 36 14.08 5.39 11.70
CA ASN A 36 13.32 4.14 11.52
C ASN A 36 12.85 3.48 12.83
N ASP A 37 12.74 4.23 13.93
CA ASP A 37 12.14 3.78 15.19
C ASP A 37 10.66 4.19 15.24
N SER A 38 9.84 3.50 14.44
CA SER A 38 8.41 3.79 14.33
C SER A 38 7.67 3.61 15.67
N SER A 39 8.12 2.68 16.51
CA SER A 39 7.52 2.43 17.82
C SER A 39 7.70 3.62 18.77
N GLN A 40 8.90 4.19 18.85
CA GLN A 40 9.17 5.40 19.65
C GLN A 40 8.52 6.63 19.01
N ALA A 41 8.60 6.77 17.68
CA ALA A 41 7.93 7.85 16.96
C ALA A 41 6.44 7.90 17.32
N LEU A 42 5.78 6.74 17.31
CA LEU A 42 4.35 6.65 17.66
C LEU A 42 4.04 7.13 19.08
N LYS A 43 4.86 6.76 20.07
CA LYS A 43 4.68 7.23 21.45
C LYS A 43 4.80 8.76 21.55
N PHE A 44 5.79 9.33 20.87
CA PHE A 44 6.00 10.77 20.85
C PHE A 44 4.88 11.52 20.13
N PHE A 45 4.43 11.02 18.97
CA PHE A 45 3.27 11.62 18.29
C PHE A 45 1.99 11.49 19.13
N GLN A 46 1.74 10.38 19.79
CA GLN A 46 0.58 10.24 20.67
C GLN A 46 0.61 11.25 21.84
N SER A 47 1.77 11.50 22.44
CA SER A 47 1.92 12.48 23.52
C SER A 47 1.77 13.94 23.06
N SER A 48 1.97 14.19 21.76
CA SER A 48 1.84 15.52 21.14
C SER A 48 0.58 15.69 20.30
N LYS A 49 -0.40 14.79 20.42
CA LYS A 49 -1.62 14.74 19.58
C LYS A 49 -2.42 16.04 19.57
N TYR A 50 -2.27 16.88 20.56
CA TYR A 50 -2.86 18.23 20.62
C TYR A 50 -2.48 19.08 19.39
N LEU A 51 -1.30 18.85 18.81
CA LEU A 51 -0.80 19.60 17.66
C LEU A 51 -1.48 19.24 16.31
N ILE A 52 -2.30 18.20 16.27
CA ILE A 52 -2.95 17.71 15.03
C ILE A 52 -3.78 18.79 14.31
N LYS A 53 -4.34 19.75 15.07
CA LYS A 53 -5.12 20.88 14.53
C LYS A 53 -4.29 22.13 14.30
N GLN A 54 -3.04 22.14 14.70
CA GLN A 54 -2.17 23.32 14.69
C GLN A 54 -1.00 23.19 13.72
N ASN A 55 -0.65 21.98 13.34
CA ASN A 55 0.47 21.69 12.45
C ASN A 55 0.02 20.75 11.32
N ASN A 56 0.06 21.23 10.09
CA ASN A 56 -0.39 20.50 8.91
C ASN A 56 0.39 19.20 8.68
N SER A 57 1.70 19.20 8.92
CA SER A 57 2.56 18.02 8.76
C SER A 57 2.40 16.99 9.89
N TYR A 58 1.71 17.37 10.98
CA TYR A 58 1.55 16.45 12.10
C TYR A 58 0.73 15.22 11.72
N LEU A 59 -0.42 15.43 11.08
CA LEU A 59 -1.30 14.31 10.71
C LEU A 59 -0.61 13.35 9.75
N GLU A 60 0.11 13.86 8.78
CA GLU A 60 0.87 13.06 7.81
C GLU A 60 1.89 12.15 8.51
N ASN A 61 2.79 12.70 9.32
CA ASN A 61 3.80 11.94 10.05
C ASN A 61 3.17 10.92 11.01
N TYR A 62 2.08 11.30 11.68
CA TYR A 62 1.37 10.42 12.59
C TYR A 62 0.71 9.24 11.85
N ILE A 63 0.08 9.50 10.71
CA ILE A 63 -0.53 8.45 9.86
C ILE A 63 0.53 7.50 9.31
N HIS A 64 1.64 8.02 8.78
CA HIS A 64 2.76 7.20 8.32
C HIS A 64 3.24 6.26 9.42
N THR A 65 3.44 6.80 10.62
CA THR A 65 3.90 6.01 11.77
C THR A 65 2.89 4.94 12.17
N LEU A 66 1.58 5.26 12.17
CA LEU A 66 0.53 4.28 12.44
C LEU A 66 0.51 3.15 11.40
N VAL A 67 0.72 3.47 10.12
CA VAL A 67 0.79 2.48 9.03
C VAL A 67 2.02 1.58 9.22
N LEU A 68 3.20 2.13 9.48
CA LEU A 68 4.42 1.37 9.75
C LEU A 68 4.29 0.41 10.94
N GLU A 69 3.52 0.81 11.97
CA GLU A 69 3.22 -0.03 13.13
C GLU A 69 2.05 -1.00 12.91
N GLY A 70 1.56 -1.14 11.68
CA GLY A 70 0.44 -2.02 11.34
C GLY A 70 -0.92 -1.60 11.91
N LYS A 71 -1.03 -0.37 12.47
CA LYS A 71 -2.26 0.14 13.11
C LYS A 71 -3.21 0.80 12.10
N ILE A 72 -3.49 0.09 11.00
CA ILE A 72 -4.24 0.62 9.85
C ILE A 72 -5.63 1.14 10.23
N GLN A 73 -6.36 0.41 11.07
CA GLN A 73 -7.70 0.85 11.50
C GLN A 73 -7.64 2.15 12.30
N HIS A 74 -6.60 2.34 13.11
CA HIS A 74 -6.39 3.58 13.86
C HIS A 74 -6.04 4.72 12.90
N ALA A 75 -5.11 4.50 11.96
CA ALA A 75 -4.78 5.47 10.91
C ALA A 75 -6.04 5.92 10.14
N THR A 76 -6.85 4.96 9.70
CA THR A 76 -8.12 5.24 9.00
C THR A 76 -9.07 6.11 9.83
N ASN A 77 -9.20 5.86 11.12
CA ASN A 77 -10.06 6.64 12.02
C ASN A 77 -9.52 8.06 12.23
N GLU A 78 -8.21 8.20 12.43
CA GLU A 78 -7.57 9.51 12.58
C GLU A 78 -7.73 10.36 11.31
N ILE A 79 -7.55 9.77 10.13
CA ILE A 79 -7.79 10.44 8.85
C ILE A 79 -9.24 10.93 8.79
N LYS A 80 -10.23 10.05 9.05
CA LYS A 80 -11.66 10.40 8.97
C LYS A 80 -12.07 11.52 9.92
N GLN A 81 -11.41 11.61 11.07
CA GLN A 81 -11.71 12.64 12.09
C GLN A 81 -11.05 13.97 11.82
N ASN A 82 -9.88 13.97 11.19
CA ASN A 82 -9.02 15.15 11.10
C ASN A 82 -8.78 15.64 9.67
N LEU A 83 -9.19 14.90 8.65
CA LEU A 83 -9.04 15.31 7.25
C LEU A 83 -9.99 16.48 6.95
N THR A 84 -9.47 17.68 6.93
CA THR A 84 -10.18 18.90 6.57
C THR A 84 -9.64 19.48 5.28
N LYS A 85 -10.38 20.37 4.61
CA LYS A 85 -9.94 21.03 3.37
C LYS A 85 -8.66 21.87 3.54
N GLU A 86 -8.38 22.30 4.75
CA GLU A 86 -7.32 23.29 5.02
C GLU A 86 -6.01 22.65 5.50
N ASN A 87 -6.05 21.49 6.18
CA ASN A 87 -4.90 21.08 6.99
C ASN A 87 -4.34 19.68 6.71
N SER A 88 -4.92 18.87 5.85
CA SER A 88 -4.55 17.44 5.90
C SER A 88 -4.85 16.64 4.64
N ASN A 89 -5.00 17.28 3.49
CA ASN A 89 -5.15 16.56 2.24
C ASN A 89 -3.75 16.21 1.70
N PHE A 90 -3.38 14.95 1.79
CA PHE A 90 -2.14 14.42 1.25
C PHE A 90 -2.41 13.06 0.60
N PHE A 91 -1.50 12.63 -0.27
CA PHE A 91 -1.64 11.44 -1.10
C PHE A 91 -1.98 10.19 -0.29
N GLU A 92 -1.20 9.90 0.74
CA GLU A 92 -1.29 8.66 1.52
C GLU A 92 -2.58 8.57 2.34
N ALA A 93 -3.13 9.71 2.80
CA ALA A 93 -4.43 9.69 3.48
C ALA A 93 -5.53 9.14 2.58
N HIS A 94 -5.58 9.59 1.34
CA HIS A 94 -6.56 9.10 0.38
C HIS A 94 -6.27 7.68 -0.07
N LEU A 95 -5.00 7.29 -0.19
CA LEU A 95 -4.61 5.91 -0.50
C LEU A 95 -5.06 4.95 0.62
N VAL A 96 -4.81 5.26 1.89
CA VAL A 96 -5.27 4.46 3.05
C VAL A 96 -6.79 4.33 3.06
N LEU A 97 -7.53 5.41 2.81
CA LEU A 97 -9.00 5.37 2.73
C LEU A 97 -9.51 4.56 1.53
N ALA A 98 -8.80 4.59 0.41
CA ALA A 98 -9.12 3.79 -0.76
C ALA A 98 -8.95 2.29 -0.45
N LEU A 99 -7.84 1.90 0.16
CA LEU A 99 -7.55 0.52 0.54
C LEU A 99 -8.53 0.01 1.61
N ASP A 100 -8.85 0.82 2.65
CA ASP A 100 -9.89 0.49 3.66
C ASP A 100 -11.25 0.25 3.00
N SER A 101 -11.60 1.06 2.00
CA SER A 101 -12.86 0.91 1.26
C SER A 101 -12.85 -0.32 0.36
N LEU A 102 -11.72 -0.65 -0.28
CA LEU A 102 -11.52 -1.84 -1.09
C LEU A 102 -11.67 -3.11 -0.25
N GLN A 103 -10.97 -3.19 0.89
CA GLN A 103 -11.06 -4.32 1.82
C GLN A 103 -12.51 -4.59 2.26
N LYS A 104 -13.32 -3.53 2.41
CA LYS A 104 -14.75 -3.60 2.73
C LYS A 104 -15.65 -3.81 1.51
N LYS A 105 -15.07 -4.10 0.34
CA LYS A 105 -15.76 -4.28 -0.95
C LYS A 105 -16.62 -3.08 -1.38
N LYS A 106 -16.28 -1.87 -0.90
CA LYS A 106 -16.96 -0.61 -1.25
C LYS A 106 -16.23 0.04 -2.44
N TYR A 107 -16.23 -0.63 -3.59
CA TYR A 107 -15.40 -0.26 -4.76
C TYR A 107 -15.63 1.18 -5.24
N LYS A 108 -16.89 1.63 -5.33
CA LYS A 108 -17.20 3.01 -5.71
C LYS A 108 -16.52 4.04 -4.80
N LYS A 109 -16.60 3.82 -3.47
CA LYS A 109 -15.96 4.71 -2.50
C LYS A 109 -14.45 4.65 -2.57
N SER A 110 -13.88 3.48 -2.84
CA SER A 110 -12.45 3.31 -3.08
C SER A 110 -11.99 4.13 -4.30
N LYS A 111 -12.73 4.07 -5.42
CA LYS A 111 -12.46 4.89 -6.61
C LYS A 111 -12.51 6.40 -6.33
N GLU A 112 -13.49 6.86 -5.53
CA GLU A 112 -13.61 8.27 -5.13
C GLU A 112 -12.36 8.74 -4.36
N HIS A 113 -11.83 7.91 -3.44
CA HIS A 113 -10.61 8.23 -2.72
C HIS A 113 -9.38 8.18 -3.63
N LEU A 114 -9.25 7.20 -4.52
CA LEU A 114 -8.17 7.17 -5.50
C LEU A 114 -8.18 8.39 -6.44
N GLN A 115 -9.35 8.85 -6.85
CA GLN A 115 -9.46 10.06 -7.66
C GLN A 115 -8.94 11.30 -6.90
N LYS A 116 -9.21 11.38 -5.59
CA LYS A 116 -8.68 12.45 -4.74
C LYS A 116 -7.17 12.33 -4.53
N SER A 117 -6.64 11.11 -4.32
CA SER A 117 -5.18 10.94 -4.18
C SER A 117 -4.43 11.39 -5.43
N TYR A 118 -5.03 11.23 -6.61
CA TYR A 118 -4.44 11.64 -7.87
C TYR A 118 -4.11 13.16 -7.92
N GLU A 119 -4.91 13.99 -7.23
CA GLU A 119 -4.69 15.44 -7.15
C GLU A 119 -3.39 15.83 -6.42
N PHE A 120 -2.83 14.90 -5.63
CA PHE A 120 -1.62 15.11 -4.84
C PHE A 120 -0.36 14.43 -5.42
N ILE A 121 -0.44 13.85 -6.62
CA ILE A 121 0.72 13.23 -7.30
C ILE A 121 1.58 14.33 -7.92
N ASN A 122 2.61 14.77 -7.22
CA ASN A 122 3.57 15.79 -7.65
C ASN A 122 4.69 15.15 -8.49
N ASN A 123 4.40 14.74 -9.74
CA ASN A 123 5.38 14.10 -10.64
C ASN A 123 6.07 12.84 -10.09
N ASP A 124 5.56 12.26 -9.02
CA ASP A 124 6.06 11.01 -8.49
C ASP A 124 5.53 9.83 -9.32
N ARG A 125 6.45 9.20 -10.05
CA ARG A 125 6.15 8.08 -10.93
C ARG A 125 5.62 6.86 -10.15
N LEU A 126 6.12 6.63 -8.95
CA LEU A 126 5.69 5.48 -8.13
C LEU A 126 4.25 5.64 -7.67
N SER A 127 3.89 6.81 -7.14
CA SER A 127 2.52 7.12 -6.75
C SER A 127 1.54 7.01 -7.93
N LEU A 128 1.97 7.44 -9.12
CA LEU A 128 1.16 7.29 -10.33
C LEU A 128 0.93 5.81 -10.68
N ILE A 129 1.97 4.97 -10.63
CA ILE A 129 1.85 3.52 -10.88
C ILE A 129 0.88 2.89 -9.89
N ILE A 130 1.00 3.21 -8.60
CA ILE A 130 0.13 2.67 -7.54
C ILE A 130 -1.33 3.02 -7.82
N VAL A 131 -1.63 4.29 -8.04
CA VAL A 131 -3.02 4.74 -8.25
C VAL A 131 -3.63 4.16 -9.52
N GLU A 132 -2.89 4.16 -10.63
CA GLU A 132 -3.37 3.62 -11.90
C GLU A 132 -3.60 2.11 -11.81
N THR A 133 -2.73 1.36 -11.15
CA THR A 133 -2.89 -0.08 -10.97
C THR A 133 -4.09 -0.40 -10.06
N LEU A 134 -4.23 0.29 -8.94
CA LEU A 134 -5.39 0.11 -8.06
C LEU A 134 -6.70 0.47 -8.78
N ARG A 135 -6.71 1.51 -9.59
CA ARG A 135 -7.87 1.89 -10.40
C ARG A 135 -8.27 0.79 -11.38
N GLN A 136 -7.28 0.17 -12.02
CA GLN A 136 -7.52 -0.95 -12.93
C GLN A 136 -8.11 -2.16 -12.19
N TYR A 137 -7.56 -2.55 -11.06
CA TYR A 137 -8.11 -3.63 -10.24
C TYR A 137 -9.54 -3.34 -9.79
N LEU A 138 -9.83 -2.12 -9.32
CA LEU A 138 -11.19 -1.74 -8.94
C LEU A 138 -12.18 -1.82 -10.12
N ASN A 139 -11.75 -1.48 -11.34
CA ASN A 139 -12.57 -1.66 -12.53
C ASN A 139 -12.85 -3.14 -12.79
N VAL A 140 -11.82 -3.99 -12.68
CA VAL A 140 -11.96 -5.45 -12.84
C VAL A 140 -12.93 -6.03 -11.82
N PHE A 141 -12.79 -5.65 -10.55
CA PHE A 141 -13.63 -6.17 -9.46
C PHE A 141 -15.10 -5.72 -9.57
N GLU A 142 -15.35 -4.56 -10.16
CA GLU A 142 -16.70 -4.03 -10.32
C GLU A 142 -17.37 -4.49 -11.61
N GLU A 143 -16.62 -4.50 -12.72
CA GLU A 143 -17.15 -4.76 -14.05
C GLU A 143 -16.99 -6.21 -14.52
N ASN A 144 -16.22 -7.02 -13.80
CA ASN A 144 -15.85 -8.39 -14.19
C ASN A 144 -15.26 -8.48 -15.60
N LYS A 145 -14.43 -7.50 -15.98
CA LYS A 145 -13.74 -7.42 -17.27
C LYS A 145 -12.30 -7.00 -17.07
N ILE A 146 -11.41 -7.50 -17.93
CA ILE A 146 -10.02 -7.04 -17.96
C ILE A 146 -10.02 -5.53 -18.26
N SER A 147 -9.36 -4.78 -17.38
CA SER A 147 -9.21 -3.34 -17.57
C SER A 147 -8.12 -3.08 -18.62
N ASN A 148 -8.47 -2.34 -19.66
CA ASN A 148 -7.49 -1.92 -20.66
C ASN A 148 -6.47 -0.97 -20.05
N ILE A 149 -5.20 -1.39 -20.08
CA ILE A 149 -4.08 -0.62 -19.58
C ILE A 149 -3.71 0.44 -20.60
N LYS A 150 -4.17 1.68 -20.42
CA LYS A 150 -3.80 2.81 -21.29
C LYS A 150 -2.33 3.18 -21.12
N ASN A 151 -1.84 3.17 -19.90
CA ASN A 151 -0.45 3.48 -19.56
C ASN A 151 0.31 2.17 -19.30
N LYS A 152 1.37 1.95 -20.07
CA LYS A 152 2.24 0.79 -19.88
C LYS A 152 3.36 1.18 -18.91
N PHE A 153 3.40 0.50 -17.79
CA PHE A 153 4.43 0.68 -16.73
C PHE A 153 5.48 -0.43 -16.78
N GLY A 154 5.90 -0.82 -17.99
CA GLY A 154 6.86 -1.91 -18.17
C GLY A 154 6.37 -3.21 -17.57
N ASN A 155 7.22 -3.84 -16.76
CA ASN A 155 6.96 -5.15 -16.16
C ASN A 155 5.75 -5.16 -15.21
N PHE A 156 5.45 -4.05 -14.52
CA PHE A 156 4.26 -3.94 -13.68
C PHE A 156 2.95 -4.14 -14.45
N SER A 157 2.90 -3.73 -15.72
CA SER A 157 1.72 -3.92 -16.55
C SER A 157 1.46 -5.39 -16.87
N PHE A 158 2.52 -6.18 -17.08
CA PHE A 158 2.39 -7.63 -17.32
C PHE A 158 1.91 -8.36 -16.07
N ILE A 159 2.50 -8.03 -14.92
CA ILE A 159 2.12 -8.61 -13.63
C ILE A 159 0.65 -8.29 -13.32
N ASN A 160 0.28 -7.01 -13.47
CA ASN A 160 -1.09 -6.56 -13.24
C ASN A 160 -2.09 -7.30 -14.15
N GLU A 161 -1.78 -7.50 -15.43
CA GLU A 161 -2.66 -8.25 -16.33
C GLU A 161 -2.80 -9.72 -15.92
N VAL A 162 -1.72 -10.37 -15.48
CA VAL A 162 -1.78 -11.75 -14.99
C VAL A 162 -2.74 -11.86 -13.81
N PHE A 163 -2.63 -10.98 -12.82
CA PHE A 163 -3.50 -11.02 -11.65
C PHE A 163 -4.96 -10.65 -11.96
N GLN A 164 -5.21 -9.74 -12.90
CA GLN A 164 -6.57 -9.48 -13.39
C GLN A 164 -7.20 -10.74 -14.01
N ARG A 165 -6.44 -11.45 -14.84
CA ARG A 165 -6.89 -12.71 -15.47
C ARG A 165 -7.10 -13.80 -14.45
N CYS A 166 -6.22 -13.90 -13.47
CA CYS A 166 -6.33 -14.83 -12.35
C CYS A 166 -7.65 -14.59 -11.58
N TYR A 167 -7.94 -13.34 -11.21
CA TYR A 167 -9.17 -12.97 -10.53
C TYR A 167 -10.43 -13.32 -11.33
N LEU A 168 -10.40 -13.11 -12.65
CA LEU A 168 -11.53 -13.39 -13.54
C LEU A 168 -11.66 -14.84 -13.95
N ASN A 169 -10.75 -15.71 -13.50
CA ASN A 169 -10.63 -17.09 -13.96
C ASN A 169 -10.58 -17.20 -15.50
N ASP A 170 -9.79 -16.30 -16.13
CA ASP A 170 -9.66 -16.26 -17.59
C ASP A 170 -8.86 -17.45 -18.11
N LYS A 171 -9.34 -18.07 -19.20
CA LYS A 171 -8.72 -19.27 -19.80
C LYS A 171 -7.26 -19.09 -20.21
N ASN A 172 -6.81 -17.86 -20.42
CA ASN A 172 -5.43 -17.57 -20.81
C ASN A 172 -4.52 -17.30 -19.59
N THR A 173 -5.02 -17.31 -18.35
CA THR A 173 -4.24 -16.99 -17.13
C THR A 173 -2.93 -17.78 -17.09
N LYS A 174 -2.99 -19.08 -17.35
CA LYS A 174 -1.81 -19.96 -17.39
C LYS A 174 -0.74 -19.50 -18.39
N THR A 175 -1.16 -19.12 -19.59
CA THR A 175 -0.26 -18.62 -20.64
C THR A 175 0.41 -17.32 -20.22
N TYR A 176 -0.35 -16.43 -19.58
CA TYR A 176 0.17 -15.16 -19.11
C TYR A 176 1.16 -15.32 -17.95
N PHE A 177 0.92 -16.22 -17.00
CA PHE A 177 1.92 -16.57 -15.98
C PHE A 177 3.21 -17.09 -16.63
N LYS A 178 3.13 -18.03 -17.57
CA LYS A 178 4.31 -18.53 -18.30
C LYS A 178 5.07 -17.41 -19.02
N ASN A 179 4.37 -16.47 -19.65
CA ASN A 179 4.99 -15.36 -20.35
C ASN A 179 5.73 -14.42 -19.37
N VAL A 180 5.16 -14.10 -18.21
CA VAL A 180 5.85 -13.31 -17.19
C VAL A 180 7.11 -14.02 -16.72
N LEU A 181 7.03 -15.31 -16.41
CA LEU A 181 8.17 -16.07 -15.92
C LEU A 181 9.26 -16.28 -16.98
N ASN A 182 8.89 -16.37 -18.27
CA ASN A 182 9.84 -16.53 -19.38
C ASN A 182 10.43 -15.20 -19.90
N SER A 183 9.88 -14.07 -19.55
CA SER A 183 10.34 -12.75 -20.01
C SER A 183 11.65 -12.29 -19.34
N GLN A 184 12.28 -13.16 -18.58
CA GLN A 184 13.41 -12.89 -17.68
C GLN A 184 14.76 -12.81 -18.39
N LYS A 185 15.06 -11.75 -19.11
CA LYS A 185 16.48 -11.51 -19.39
C LYS A 185 17.17 -10.58 -18.37
N ASP A 186 16.41 -9.70 -17.70
CA ASP A 186 16.98 -8.66 -16.84
C ASP A 186 16.20 -8.39 -15.53
N THR A 187 15.18 -9.19 -15.20
CA THR A 187 14.32 -8.93 -14.03
C THR A 187 14.02 -10.23 -13.28
N ASP A 188 14.19 -10.21 -11.97
CA ASP A 188 13.86 -11.34 -11.10
C ASP A 188 12.34 -11.41 -10.83
N TYR A 189 11.68 -12.33 -11.50
CA TYR A 189 10.26 -12.65 -11.30
C TYR A 189 10.05 -13.91 -10.44
N THR A 190 11.08 -14.42 -9.80
CA THR A 190 11.01 -15.69 -9.03
C THR A 190 9.89 -15.66 -7.99
N ARG A 191 9.61 -14.51 -7.36
CA ARG A 191 8.48 -14.35 -6.45
C ARG A 191 7.15 -14.78 -7.08
N TYR A 192 6.93 -14.48 -8.36
CA TYR A 192 5.67 -14.78 -9.05
C TYR A 192 5.49 -16.26 -9.39
N ILE A 193 6.55 -17.07 -9.29
CA ILE A 193 6.46 -18.53 -9.39
C ILE A 193 5.53 -19.08 -8.30
N PHE A 194 5.59 -18.54 -7.07
CA PHE A 194 4.70 -18.97 -6.00
C PHE A 194 3.22 -18.81 -6.37
N PHE A 195 2.85 -17.67 -6.96
CA PHE A 195 1.48 -17.41 -7.37
C PHE A 195 1.05 -18.28 -8.55
N TYR A 196 1.99 -18.62 -9.43
CA TYR A 196 1.72 -19.58 -10.51
C TYR A 196 1.52 -21.00 -9.97
N LEU A 197 2.34 -21.43 -9.03
CA LEU A 197 2.14 -22.72 -8.34
C LEU A 197 0.78 -22.76 -7.64
N ASN A 198 0.43 -21.70 -6.93
CA ASN A 198 -0.87 -21.58 -6.28
C ASN A 198 -2.02 -21.69 -7.30
N TYR A 199 -1.95 -20.95 -8.41
CA TYR A 199 -2.94 -21.03 -9.49
C TYR A 199 -3.09 -22.45 -10.03
N LEU A 200 -1.98 -23.17 -10.27
CA LEU A 200 -2.02 -24.54 -10.75
C LEU A 200 -2.67 -25.48 -9.72
N ILE A 201 -2.35 -25.33 -8.44
CA ILE A 201 -2.95 -26.08 -7.34
C ILE A 201 -4.47 -25.82 -7.23
N GLU A 202 -4.90 -24.56 -7.34
CA GLU A 202 -6.32 -24.19 -7.30
C GLU A 202 -7.12 -24.77 -8.49
N ASN A 203 -6.45 -25.07 -9.61
CA ASN A 203 -7.05 -25.64 -10.82
C ASN A 203 -6.78 -27.15 -10.97
N ASP A 204 -6.39 -27.84 -9.90
CA ASP A 204 -6.12 -29.29 -9.86
C ASP A 204 -4.98 -29.74 -10.80
N GLU A 205 -4.10 -28.83 -11.22
CA GLU A 205 -2.95 -29.10 -12.08
C GLU A 205 -1.69 -29.47 -11.27
N TYR A 206 -1.83 -30.40 -10.34
CA TYR A 206 -0.79 -30.76 -9.38
C TYR A 206 0.51 -31.24 -10.04
N GLU A 207 0.44 -32.07 -11.07
CA GLU A 207 1.63 -32.66 -11.72
C GLU A 207 2.48 -31.56 -12.39
N GLU A 208 1.86 -30.54 -12.97
CA GLU A 208 2.60 -29.41 -13.52
C GLU A 208 3.22 -28.56 -12.42
N ALA A 209 2.48 -28.27 -11.35
CA ALA A 209 3.00 -27.54 -10.19
C ALA A 209 4.20 -28.27 -9.60
N LYS A 210 4.14 -29.58 -9.45
CA LYS A 210 5.22 -30.41 -8.95
C LYS A 210 6.44 -30.37 -9.87
N ASN A 211 6.24 -30.55 -11.17
CA ASN A 211 7.33 -30.50 -12.15
C ASN A 211 8.06 -29.13 -12.14
N ILE A 212 7.32 -28.02 -12.08
CA ILE A 212 7.92 -26.69 -11.94
C ILE A 212 8.69 -26.60 -10.63
N SER A 213 8.08 -27.01 -9.53
CA SER A 213 8.68 -27.00 -8.21
C SER A 213 9.99 -27.80 -8.15
N ASP A 214 10.05 -28.99 -8.74
CA ASP A 214 11.23 -29.85 -8.71
C ASP A 214 12.41 -29.30 -9.54
N ASN A 215 12.13 -28.44 -10.51
CA ASN A 215 13.14 -27.82 -11.39
C ASN A 215 13.61 -26.42 -10.93
N LEU A 216 13.14 -25.92 -9.79
CA LEU A 216 13.55 -24.63 -9.27
C LEU A 216 14.88 -24.70 -8.53
N ASP A 217 15.72 -23.68 -8.71
CA ASP A 217 16.92 -23.47 -7.87
C ASP A 217 16.51 -22.81 -6.54
N TYR A 218 16.44 -23.63 -5.49
CA TYR A 218 16.03 -23.17 -4.15
C TYR A 218 17.12 -22.46 -3.36
N ILE A 219 18.36 -22.57 -3.77
CA ILE A 219 19.48 -21.93 -3.06
C ILE A 219 19.37 -20.41 -3.18
N ASN A 220 18.87 -19.93 -4.34
CA ASN A 220 18.71 -18.52 -4.64
C ASN A 220 17.25 -18.05 -4.60
N SER A 221 16.31 -18.92 -4.17
CA SER A 221 14.88 -18.60 -4.18
C SER A 221 14.44 -17.89 -2.90
N SER A 222 13.35 -17.11 -2.99
CA SER A 222 12.73 -16.49 -1.82
C SER A 222 12.14 -17.54 -0.86
N LEU A 223 12.03 -17.18 0.42
CA LEU A 223 11.50 -18.06 1.46
C LEU A 223 10.10 -18.61 1.13
N ILE A 224 9.25 -17.80 0.49
CA ILE A 224 7.88 -18.21 0.11
C ILE A 224 7.90 -19.34 -0.94
N ILE A 225 8.85 -19.32 -1.86
CA ILE A 225 9.00 -20.39 -2.89
C ILE A 225 9.47 -21.68 -2.24
N SER A 226 10.46 -21.59 -1.35
CA SER A 226 10.95 -22.76 -0.60
C SER A 226 9.84 -23.38 0.27
N GLN A 227 9.00 -22.54 0.87
CA GLN A 227 7.85 -23.00 1.63
C GLN A 227 6.79 -23.66 0.73
N GLY A 228 6.52 -23.07 -0.45
CA GLY A 228 5.60 -23.65 -1.45
C GLY A 228 6.05 -25.03 -1.91
N LYS A 229 7.36 -25.21 -2.20
CA LYS A 229 7.91 -26.54 -2.51
C LYS A 229 7.62 -27.54 -1.40
N LYS A 230 7.93 -27.17 -0.15
CA LYS A 230 7.69 -28.06 1.00
C LYS A 230 6.23 -28.46 1.10
N TRP A 231 5.28 -27.57 0.83
CA TRP A 231 3.86 -27.90 0.83
C TRP A 231 3.46 -28.87 -0.29
N ILE A 232 4.08 -28.74 -1.47
CA ILE A 232 3.87 -29.67 -2.59
C ILE A 232 4.41 -31.05 -2.22
N ASP A 233 5.64 -31.14 -1.71
CA ASP A 233 6.29 -32.38 -1.30
C ASP A 233 5.52 -33.07 -0.16
N ASP A 234 5.05 -32.32 0.83
CA ASP A 234 4.28 -32.81 1.99
C ASP A 234 2.78 -33.06 1.65
N LYS A 235 2.32 -32.73 0.44
CA LYS A 235 0.90 -32.76 0.01
C LYS A 235 -0.01 -31.88 0.85
N LYS A 236 0.51 -30.76 1.37
CA LYS A 236 -0.23 -29.77 2.16
C LYS A 236 -0.78 -28.64 1.27
N LEU A 237 -1.54 -29.02 0.24
CA LEU A 237 -1.98 -28.10 -0.81
C LEU A 237 -2.93 -27.00 -0.31
N ASP A 238 -3.69 -27.28 0.75
CA ASP A 238 -4.58 -26.27 1.36
C ASP A 238 -3.84 -25.07 1.98
N GLU A 239 -2.54 -25.22 2.28
CA GLU A 239 -1.74 -24.12 2.81
C GLU A 239 -1.56 -22.99 1.78
N PHE A 240 -1.54 -23.32 0.48
CA PHE A 240 -1.50 -22.30 -0.58
C PHE A 240 -2.71 -21.36 -0.51
N LYS A 241 -3.91 -21.91 -0.36
CA LYS A 241 -5.17 -21.14 -0.30
C LYS A 241 -5.26 -20.20 0.90
N LYS A 242 -4.50 -20.48 1.97
CA LYS A 242 -4.44 -19.61 3.16
C LYS A 242 -3.60 -18.36 2.92
N ILE A 243 -2.66 -18.41 1.99
CA ILE A 243 -1.74 -17.29 1.70
C ILE A 243 -2.29 -16.42 0.58
N PHE A 244 -2.83 -17.04 -0.47
CA PHE A 244 -3.29 -16.33 -1.66
C PHE A 244 -4.38 -17.12 -2.36
N SER A 245 -5.39 -16.40 -2.87
CA SER A 245 -6.40 -16.95 -3.78
C SER A 245 -6.68 -15.98 -4.92
N CYS A 246 -6.68 -16.48 -6.15
CA CYS A 246 -7.03 -15.71 -7.33
C CYS A 246 -8.41 -15.05 -7.24
N GLY A 247 -9.38 -15.69 -6.60
CA GLY A 247 -10.74 -15.16 -6.42
C GLY A 247 -10.89 -14.10 -5.33
N ASN A 248 -9.81 -13.77 -4.59
CA ASN A 248 -9.85 -12.80 -3.51
C ASN A 248 -9.24 -11.46 -3.94
N ALA A 249 -10.08 -10.43 -4.08
CA ALA A 249 -9.66 -9.09 -4.47
C ALA A 249 -8.59 -8.49 -3.52
N THR A 250 -8.65 -8.80 -2.23
CA THR A 250 -7.69 -8.31 -1.24
C THR A 250 -6.32 -8.93 -1.43
N ASP A 251 -6.27 -10.23 -1.73
CA ASP A 251 -5.02 -10.96 -1.98
C ASP A 251 -4.35 -10.44 -3.26
N ILE A 252 -5.14 -10.27 -4.33
CA ILE A 252 -4.66 -9.70 -5.61
C ILE A 252 -4.00 -8.33 -5.41
N VAL A 253 -4.63 -7.45 -4.64
CA VAL A 253 -4.08 -6.11 -4.39
C VAL A 253 -2.90 -6.15 -3.43
N GLY A 254 -2.91 -7.05 -2.47
CA GLY A 254 -1.84 -7.20 -1.48
C GLY A 254 -0.52 -7.68 -2.08
N GLU A 255 -0.57 -8.35 -3.23
CA GLU A 255 0.63 -8.85 -3.91
C GLU A 255 1.21 -7.87 -4.95
N PHE A 256 0.48 -6.85 -5.28
CA PHE A 256 0.96 -5.71 -6.06
C PHE A 256 1.79 -4.76 -5.23
#